data_42be2a152aa8b90950884b11ef04549f
#
_entry.id   42be2a152aa8b90950884b11ef04549f
#
_cell.length_a   1.000
_cell.length_b   1.000
_cell.length_c   1.000
_cell.angle_alpha   90.00
_cell.angle_beta   90.00
_cell.angle_gamma   90.00
#
_symmetry.space_group_name_H-M   'P 1'
#
loop_
_entity.id
_entity.type
_entity.pdbx_description
1 polymer ?
#
loop_
_entity_poly.entity_id
_entity_poly.type
_entity_poly.pdbx_seq_one_letter_code
_entity_poly.pdbx_strand_id
1 'polypeptide(L)'
;MSRKLTDYTTAAERSDLDILIKVGVSVSAYKAAMTRLGFSLGSIYPVSEHWPVLLVSTSEDADFLTKGFMDALTQRQIPFKLAVFWNNHYQINGDSVAPITQKYLQDGWQYSRSVVLLKSVISGSCVVRTNLLALLAEIDVAFLERH
;
A
#
# COMPACT_ATOMS: atom_id res chain seq x y z
N MET A 1 -11.78 -23.33 4.77
CA MET A 1 -10.68 -22.98 3.83
C MET A 1 -9.38 -23.00 4.57
N SER A 2 -8.42 -23.82 4.14
CA SER A 2 -7.06 -23.77 4.66
C SER A 2 -6.37 -22.51 4.12
N ARG A 3 -5.83 -21.66 4.99
CA ARG A 3 -5.04 -20.49 4.59
C ARG A 3 -3.68 -20.95 4.05
N LYS A 4 -3.35 -20.51 2.86
CA LYS A 4 -2.03 -20.76 2.28
C LYS A 4 -1.14 -19.57 2.61
N LEU A 5 -0.11 -19.80 3.44
CA LEU A 5 0.94 -18.82 3.69
C LEU A 5 2.00 -18.92 2.59
N THR A 6 2.61 -17.79 2.26
CA THR A 6 3.72 -17.76 1.31
C THR A 6 5.05 -18.13 1.97
N ASP A 7 6.06 -18.47 1.18
CA ASP A 7 7.40 -18.81 1.66
C ASP A 7 8.12 -17.62 2.32
N TYR A 8 7.61 -16.40 2.12
CA TYR A 8 8.11 -15.17 2.76
C TYR A 8 7.60 -15.01 4.20
N THR A 9 6.69 -15.87 4.66
CA THR A 9 6.06 -15.72 5.98
C THR A 9 6.88 -16.45 7.04
N THR A 10 7.60 -15.70 7.88
CA THR A 10 8.32 -16.23 9.05
C THR A 10 7.37 -16.43 10.24
N ALA A 11 7.91 -16.93 11.38
CA ALA A 11 7.14 -17.10 12.60
C ALA A 11 6.61 -15.75 13.15
N ALA A 12 7.36 -14.67 12.99
CA ALA A 12 6.95 -13.34 13.45
C ALA A 12 5.75 -12.80 12.64
N GLU A 13 5.80 -12.88 11.32
CA GLU A 13 4.68 -12.48 10.47
C GLU A 13 3.45 -13.36 10.69
N ARG A 14 3.61 -14.65 10.95
CA ARG A 14 2.50 -15.55 11.31
C ARG A 14 1.79 -15.09 12.58
N SER A 15 2.55 -14.73 13.61
CA SER A 15 2.01 -14.20 14.88
C SER A 15 1.22 -12.92 14.65
N ASP A 16 1.73 -12.00 13.83
CA ASP A 16 1.03 -10.75 13.49
C ASP A 16 -0.23 -11.00 12.64
N LEU A 17 -0.18 -11.92 11.69
CA LEU A 17 -1.35 -12.33 10.90
C LEU A 17 -2.43 -12.98 11.78
N ASP A 18 -2.04 -13.77 12.80
CA ASP A 18 -2.98 -14.36 13.75
C ASP A 18 -3.69 -13.29 14.61
N ILE A 19 -2.98 -12.19 14.95
CA ILE A 19 -3.60 -11.04 15.64
C ILE A 19 -4.68 -10.40 14.75
N LEU A 20 -4.43 -10.23 13.46
CA LEU A 20 -5.38 -9.58 12.54
C LEU A 20 -6.69 -10.34 12.36
N ILE A 21 -6.70 -11.64 12.61
CA ILE A 21 -7.87 -12.50 12.43
C ILE A 21 -8.57 -12.86 13.73
N LYS A 22 -7.98 -12.54 14.86
CA LYS A 22 -8.51 -12.88 16.17
C LYS A 22 -9.69 -11.98 16.52
N VAL A 23 -10.81 -12.60 16.90
CA VAL A 23 -11.97 -11.87 17.39
C VAL A 23 -11.64 -11.23 18.74
N GLY A 24 -12.04 -9.97 18.94
CA GLY A 24 -11.86 -9.24 20.20
C GLY A 24 -10.45 -8.70 20.43
N VAL A 25 -9.62 -8.68 19.41
CA VAL A 25 -8.30 -8.00 19.50
C VAL A 25 -8.50 -6.49 19.69
N SER A 26 -7.65 -5.86 20.51
CA SER A 26 -7.68 -4.41 20.69
C SER A 26 -7.25 -3.68 19.43
N VAL A 27 -7.80 -2.47 19.21
CA VAL A 27 -7.43 -1.62 18.08
C VAL A 27 -5.93 -1.32 18.06
N SER A 28 -5.32 -1.08 19.24
CA SER A 28 -3.88 -0.84 19.35
C SER A 28 -3.04 -2.04 18.93
N ALA A 29 -3.44 -3.26 19.32
CA ALA A 29 -2.75 -4.48 18.93
C ALA A 29 -2.87 -4.75 17.42
N TYR A 30 -4.05 -4.51 16.84
CA TYR A 30 -4.28 -4.60 15.41
C TYR A 30 -3.37 -3.62 14.62
N LYS A 31 -3.36 -2.35 15.02
CA LYS A 31 -2.52 -1.32 14.41
C LYS A 31 -1.03 -1.64 14.49
N ALA A 32 -0.57 -2.12 15.66
CA ALA A 32 0.82 -2.52 15.86
C ALA A 32 1.20 -3.71 14.96
N ALA A 33 0.35 -4.72 14.84
CA ALA A 33 0.58 -5.87 13.96
C ALA A 33 0.68 -5.43 12.49
N MET A 34 -0.21 -4.55 12.02
CA MET A 34 -0.17 -3.99 10.67
C MET A 34 1.13 -3.22 10.40
N THR A 35 1.59 -2.42 11.36
CA THR A 35 2.84 -1.66 11.23
C THR A 35 4.04 -2.60 11.14
N ARG A 36 4.10 -3.65 11.97
CA ARG A 36 5.17 -4.66 11.92
C ARG A 36 5.18 -5.43 10.60
N LEU A 37 4.01 -5.82 10.09
CA LEU A 37 3.90 -6.46 8.77
C LEU A 37 4.39 -5.54 7.65
N GLY A 38 4.04 -4.26 7.69
CA GLY A 38 4.56 -3.27 6.76
C GLY A 38 6.08 -3.15 6.82
N PHE A 39 6.63 -3.11 8.02
CA PHE A 39 8.09 -3.07 8.24
C PHE A 39 8.78 -4.33 7.69
N SER A 40 8.24 -5.52 7.95
CA SER A 40 8.76 -6.78 7.42
C SER A 40 8.79 -6.77 5.89
N LEU A 41 7.71 -6.33 5.23
CA LEU A 41 7.64 -6.21 3.78
C LEU A 41 8.67 -5.21 3.23
N GLY A 42 8.81 -4.06 3.85
CA GLY A 42 9.81 -3.05 3.47
C GLY A 42 11.25 -3.54 3.67
N SER A 43 11.48 -4.39 4.67
CA SER A 43 12.80 -4.96 4.96
C SER A 43 13.27 -5.95 3.89
N ILE A 44 12.35 -6.67 3.26
CA ILE A 44 12.65 -7.63 2.18
C ILE A 44 12.47 -7.03 0.78
N TYR A 45 12.03 -5.77 0.68
CA TYR A 45 11.87 -5.12 -0.62
C TYR A 45 13.19 -5.16 -1.40
N PRO A 46 13.18 -5.61 -2.67
CA PRO A 46 14.41 -5.76 -3.44
C PRO A 46 15.13 -4.42 -3.61
N VAL A 47 16.43 -4.41 -3.35
CA VAL A 47 17.28 -3.26 -3.69
C VAL A 47 17.45 -3.26 -5.21
N SER A 48 16.99 -2.23 -5.87
CA SER A 48 17.13 -2.05 -7.31
C SER A 48 17.59 -0.63 -7.62
N GLU A 49 18.12 -0.42 -8.82
CA GLU A 49 18.49 0.93 -9.29
C GLU A 49 17.27 1.80 -9.65
N HIS A 50 16.05 1.30 -9.41
CA HIS A 50 14.80 1.98 -9.76
C HIS A 50 14.30 2.87 -8.63
N TRP A 51 15.11 3.83 -8.23
CA TRP A 51 14.80 4.85 -7.23
C TRP A 51 14.48 6.21 -7.86
N PRO A 52 13.71 7.06 -7.19
CA PRO A 52 12.86 6.82 -6.02
C PRO A 52 11.72 5.84 -6.28
N VAL A 53 11.23 5.20 -5.22
CA VAL A 53 10.06 4.34 -5.24
C VAL A 53 8.81 5.16 -4.95
N LEU A 54 7.75 5.02 -5.72
CA LEU A 54 6.44 5.56 -5.39
C LEU A 54 5.64 4.53 -4.59
N LEU A 55 5.38 4.83 -3.33
CA LEU A 55 4.50 4.04 -2.48
C LEU A 55 3.06 4.51 -2.68
N VAL A 56 2.22 3.63 -3.19
CA VAL A 56 0.79 3.90 -3.41
C VAL A 56 -0.02 3.18 -2.36
N SER A 57 -0.81 3.93 -1.60
CA SER A 57 -1.60 3.44 -0.49
C SER A 57 -3.04 3.94 -0.54
N THR A 58 -3.93 3.24 0.16
CA THR A 58 -5.24 3.80 0.53
C THR A 58 -5.14 4.50 1.88
N SER A 59 -6.06 5.42 2.16
CA SER A 59 -6.12 6.11 3.45
C SER A 59 -6.24 5.16 4.64
N GLU A 60 -6.88 4.01 4.45
CA GLU A 60 -7.04 2.97 5.48
C GLU A 60 -5.70 2.33 5.89
N ASP A 61 -4.79 2.18 4.93
CA ASP A 61 -3.52 1.49 5.13
C ASP A 61 -2.33 2.44 5.37
N ALA A 62 -2.54 3.75 5.17
CA ALA A 62 -1.46 4.75 5.21
C ALA A 62 -0.76 4.84 6.56
N ASP A 63 -1.52 4.87 7.66
CA ASP A 63 -1.00 5.13 9.01
C ASP A 63 -0.35 3.92 9.68
N PHE A 64 -0.54 2.71 9.14
CA PHE A 64 -0.05 1.49 9.76
C PHE A 64 0.80 0.65 8.82
N LEU A 65 0.20 -0.04 7.85
CA LEU A 65 0.93 -0.89 6.90
C LEU A 65 1.98 -0.08 6.11
N THR A 66 1.54 1.00 5.51
CA THR A 66 2.41 1.87 4.70
C THR A 66 3.46 2.57 5.57
N LYS A 67 3.08 3.04 6.76
CA LYS A 67 4.02 3.63 7.72
C LYS A 67 5.14 2.66 8.08
N GLY A 68 4.81 1.41 8.39
CA GLY A 68 5.81 0.38 8.67
C GLY A 68 6.75 0.14 7.48
N PHE A 69 6.20 0.06 6.28
CA PHE A 69 7.00 -0.08 5.06
C PHE A 69 7.95 1.11 4.85
N MET A 70 7.45 2.34 5.02
CA MET A 70 8.25 3.57 4.94
C MET A 70 9.38 3.58 5.96
N ASP A 71 9.13 3.17 7.19
CA ASP A 71 10.14 3.09 8.25
C ASP A 71 11.29 2.14 7.86
N ALA A 72 10.96 0.97 7.28
CA ALA A 72 11.96 0.04 6.78
C ALA A 72 12.78 0.61 5.61
N LEU A 73 12.14 1.27 4.65
CA LEU A 73 12.86 1.94 3.55
C LEU A 73 13.77 3.06 4.07
N THR A 74 13.31 3.84 5.04
CA THR A 74 14.10 4.90 5.68
C THR A 74 15.33 4.33 6.36
N GLN A 75 15.17 3.24 7.13
CA GLN A 75 16.29 2.56 7.77
C GLN A 75 17.31 2.03 6.76
N ARG A 76 16.85 1.57 5.60
CA ARG A 76 17.68 1.08 4.50
C ARG A 76 18.20 2.19 3.57
N GLN A 77 17.87 3.45 3.84
CA GLN A 77 18.26 4.62 3.04
C GLN A 77 17.74 4.53 1.58
N ILE A 78 16.62 3.88 1.36
CA ILE A 78 15.96 3.80 0.05
C ILE A 78 15.03 5.01 -0.11
N PRO A 79 15.26 5.90 -1.08
CA PRO A 79 14.41 7.06 -1.30
C PRO A 79 13.05 6.64 -1.86
N PHE A 80 12.00 7.27 -1.33
CA PHE A 80 10.63 7.02 -1.76
C PHE A 80 9.81 8.31 -1.81
N LYS A 81 8.68 8.22 -2.50
CA LYS A 81 7.59 9.20 -2.52
C LYS A 81 6.30 8.51 -2.16
N LEU A 82 5.32 9.28 -1.71
CA LEU A 82 4.04 8.76 -1.23
C LEU A 82 2.89 9.27 -2.10
N ALA A 83 1.97 8.38 -2.43
CA ALA A 83 0.66 8.65 -2.98
C ALA A 83 -0.40 7.99 -2.12
N VAL A 84 -1.41 8.73 -1.68
CA VAL A 84 -2.52 8.21 -0.88
C VAL A 84 -3.84 8.52 -1.56
N PHE A 85 -4.69 7.53 -1.66
CA PHE A 85 -6.02 7.64 -2.25
C PHE A 85 -7.11 7.36 -1.21
N TRP A 86 -8.14 8.20 -1.18
CA TRP A 86 -9.37 8.00 -0.42
C TRP A 86 -10.42 7.46 -1.37
N ASN A 87 -10.84 6.22 -1.16
CA ASN A 87 -11.84 5.55 -1.97
C ASN A 87 -13.15 5.44 -1.20
N ASN A 88 -14.27 5.70 -1.88
CA ASN A 88 -15.59 5.40 -1.37
C ASN A 88 -16.08 4.09 -1.98
N HIS A 89 -16.08 3.01 -1.19
CA HIS A 89 -16.40 1.68 -1.67
C HIS A 89 -17.89 1.38 -1.53
N TYR A 90 -18.57 1.09 -2.63
CA TYR A 90 -19.97 0.70 -2.64
C TYR A 90 -20.30 -0.22 -3.84
N GLN A 91 -21.53 -0.72 -3.89
CA GLN A 91 -22.00 -1.57 -4.98
C GLN A 91 -23.06 -0.85 -5.83
N ILE A 92 -22.95 -1.00 -7.14
CA ILE A 92 -23.96 -0.55 -8.11
C ILE A 92 -24.35 -1.79 -8.94
N ASN A 93 -25.64 -2.16 -8.91
CA ASN A 93 -26.17 -3.30 -9.69
C ASN A 93 -25.37 -4.61 -9.50
N GLY A 94 -24.82 -4.85 -8.31
CA GLY A 94 -24.00 -6.02 -8.02
C GLY A 94 -22.50 -5.87 -8.32
N ASP A 95 -22.08 -4.81 -8.99
CA ASP A 95 -20.68 -4.50 -9.25
C ASP A 95 -20.07 -3.65 -8.14
N SER A 96 -18.89 -4.04 -7.69
CA SER A 96 -18.12 -3.23 -6.73
C SER A 96 -17.46 -2.06 -7.43
N VAL A 97 -17.68 -0.87 -6.92
CA VAL A 97 -17.03 0.37 -7.37
C VAL A 97 -16.34 1.05 -6.20
N ALA A 98 -15.23 1.72 -6.50
CA ALA A 98 -14.42 2.40 -5.49
C ALA A 98 -13.88 3.74 -6.03
N PRO A 99 -14.78 4.71 -6.35
CA PRO A 99 -14.34 6.00 -6.85
C PRO A 99 -13.43 6.70 -5.85
N ILE A 100 -12.46 7.43 -6.37
CA ILE A 100 -11.56 8.25 -5.59
C ILE A 100 -12.29 9.54 -5.22
N THR A 101 -12.39 9.82 -3.94
CA THR A 101 -13.00 11.05 -3.40
C THR A 101 -11.94 12.12 -3.13
N GLN A 102 -10.73 11.70 -2.79
CA GLN A 102 -9.59 12.57 -2.53
C GLN A 102 -8.29 11.83 -2.83
N LYS A 103 -7.25 12.56 -3.21
CA LYS A 103 -5.90 12.04 -3.41
C LYS A 103 -4.85 12.98 -2.83
N TYR A 104 -3.75 12.41 -2.39
CA TYR A 104 -2.52 13.10 -2.03
C TYR A 104 -1.38 12.52 -2.87
N LEU A 105 -0.64 13.38 -3.54
CA LEU A 105 0.55 13.04 -4.31
C LEU A 105 1.70 13.91 -3.79
N GLN A 106 2.71 13.30 -3.20
CA GLN A 106 3.85 14.01 -2.65
C GLN A 106 4.67 14.67 -3.78
N ASP A 107 5.12 15.91 -3.58
CA ASP A 107 5.92 16.64 -4.56
C ASP A 107 7.09 15.80 -5.08
N GLY A 108 7.26 15.79 -6.40
CA GLY A 108 8.28 15.00 -7.07
C GLY A 108 7.95 13.51 -7.24
N TRP A 109 6.72 13.09 -6.97
CA TRP A 109 6.25 11.70 -7.17
C TRP A 109 6.44 11.23 -8.62
N GLN A 110 6.28 12.14 -9.59
CA GLN A 110 6.39 11.88 -11.02
C GLN A 110 7.81 11.49 -11.48
N TYR A 111 8.81 11.69 -10.63
CA TYR A 111 10.19 11.27 -10.90
C TYR A 111 10.50 9.88 -10.35
N SER A 112 9.52 9.23 -9.74
CA SER A 112 9.67 7.86 -9.26
C SER A 112 9.84 6.89 -10.43
N ARG A 113 10.71 5.90 -10.24
CA ARG A 113 11.07 4.93 -11.27
C ARG A 113 10.40 3.57 -11.09
N SER A 114 9.83 3.35 -9.92
CA SER A 114 9.08 2.14 -9.60
C SER A 114 7.88 2.47 -8.73
N VAL A 115 6.85 1.63 -8.81
CA VAL A 115 5.62 1.77 -8.03
C VAL A 115 5.43 0.54 -7.18
N VAL A 116 5.19 0.75 -5.89
CA VAL A 116 4.81 -0.29 -4.94
C VAL A 116 3.43 0.04 -4.40
N LEU A 117 2.47 -0.84 -4.67
CA LEU A 117 1.11 -0.69 -4.18
C LEU A 117 0.95 -1.49 -2.88
N LEU A 118 0.60 -0.78 -1.81
CA LEU A 118 0.42 -1.34 -0.47
C LEU A 118 -1.07 -1.40 -0.13
N LYS A 119 -1.56 -2.61 0.13
CA LYS A 119 -2.94 -2.86 0.53
C LYS A 119 -3.00 -4.03 1.50
N SER A 120 -3.61 -3.84 2.66
CA SER A 120 -3.73 -4.85 3.71
C SER A 120 -4.61 -6.02 3.33
N VAL A 121 -5.71 -5.75 2.65
CA VAL A 121 -6.67 -6.75 2.19
C VAL A 121 -7.03 -6.49 0.74
N ILE A 122 -6.83 -7.49 -0.09
CA ILE A 122 -7.25 -7.49 -1.50
C ILE A 122 -8.32 -8.56 -1.64
N SER A 123 -9.59 -8.17 -1.50
CA SER A 123 -10.75 -9.07 -1.71
C SER A 123 -11.26 -9.02 -3.14
N GLY A 124 -10.89 -7.99 -3.88
CA GLY A 124 -11.21 -7.78 -5.30
C GLY A 124 -10.25 -6.74 -5.88
N SER A 125 -10.26 -6.59 -7.19
CA SER A 125 -9.34 -5.67 -7.88
C SER A 125 -9.83 -4.21 -7.95
N CYS A 126 -11.04 -3.92 -7.48
CA CYS A 126 -11.73 -2.65 -7.69
C CYS A 126 -10.90 -1.44 -7.22
N VAL A 127 -10.51 -1.39 -5.95
CA VAL A 127 -9.73 -0.29 -5.38
C VAL A 127 -8.36 -0.18 -6.05
N VAL A 128 -7.64 -1.30 -6.17
CA VAL A 128 -6.32 -1.37 -6.78
C VAL A 128 -6.37 -0.86 -8.22
N ARG A 129 -7.31 -1.35 -9.00
CA ARG A 129 -7.51 -0.97 -10.40
C ARG A 129 -7.83 0.52 -10.54
N THR A 130 -8.79 1.03 -9.75
CA THR A 130 -9.20 2.43 -9.79
C THR A 130 -8.02 3.35 -9.47
N ASN A 131 -7.26 3.06 -8.43
CA ASN A 131 -6.13 3.89 -8.02
C ASN A 131 -4.98 3.85 -9.03
N LEU A 132 -4.68 2.68 -9.61
CA LEU A 132 -3.66 2.57 -10.65
C LEU A 132 -4.05 3.32 -11.94
N LEU A 133 -5.31 3.24 -12.38
CA LEU A 133 -5.79 3.98 -13.55
C LEU A 133 -5.71 5.49 -13.32
N ALA A 134 -6.09 5.96 -12.13
CA ALA A 134 -5.97 7.37 -11.77
C ALA A 134 -4.50 7.83 -11.75
N LEU A 135 -3.60 7.02 -11.23
CA LEU A 135 -2.17 7.32 -11.21
C LEU A 135 -1.59 7.40 -12.63
N LEU A 136 -1.96 6.46 -13.51
CA LEU A 136 -1.52 6.48 -14.92
C LEU A 136 -2.01 7.73 -15.64
N ALA A 137 -3.26 8.17 -15.41
CA ALA A 137 -3.78 9.41 -15.99
C ALA A 137 -2.98 10.64 -15.54
N GLU A 138 -2.55 10.70 -14.28
CA GLU A 138 -1.69 11.78 -13.77
C GLU A 138 -0.29 11.76 -14.41
N ILE A 139 0.27 10.58 -14.68
CA ILE A 139 1.56 10.43 -15.36
C ILE A 139 1.48 10.98 -16.79
N ASP A 140 0.42 10.66 -17.53
CA ASP A 140 0.23 11.14 -18.90
C ASP A 140 0.11 12.67 -18.94
N VAL A 141 -0.64 13.29 -18.01
CA VAL A 141 -0.75 14.74 -17.90
C VAL A 141 0.61 15.38 -17.59
N ALA A 142 1.32 14.85 -16.60
CA ALA A 142 2.64 15.36 -16.22
C ALA A 142 3.70 15.21 -17.33
N PHE A 143 3.54 14.23 -18.21
CA PHE A 143 4.39 14.07 -19.40
C PHE A 143 4.08 15.13 -20.47
N LEU A 144 2.80 15.42 -20.73
CA LEU A 144 2.36 16.41 -21.71
C LEU A 144 2.73 17.84 -21.31
N GLU A 145 2.70 18.16 -20.02
CA GLU A 145 3.08 19.48 -19.49
C GLU A 145 4.58 19.79 -19.61
N ARG A 146 5.43 18.77 -19.80
CA ARG A 146 6.90 18.91 -19.90
C ARG A 146 7.43 18.98 -21.33
N HIS A 147 6.56 18.79 -22.30
CA HIS A 147 6.88 18.78 -23.74
C HIS A 147 6.01 19.77 -24.49
#